data_a6a1799f055641e6bbed9c2d7fad903e
#
_entry.id   a6a1799f055641e6bbed9c2d7fad903e
#
_cell.length_a   1.000
_cell.length_b   1.000
_cell.length_c   1.000
_cell.angle_alpha   90.00
_cell.angle_beta   90.00
_cell.angle_gamma   90.00
#
_symmetry.space_group_name_H-M   'P 1'
#
loop_
_entity.id
_entity.type
_entity.pdbx_description
1 polymer ?
#
loop_
_entity_poly.entity_id
_entity_poly.type
_entity_poly.pdbx_seq_one_letter_code
_entity_poly.pdbx_strand_id
1 'polypeptide(L)'
;MLSDTITSLDSDLKVYIDDKKHDMGIEMRRRNDLTDTDCRNDLFIRIMLPRDLIGGIELRTETKELHLRDFMTEDVEVRGKADAITLKGVHGQAEMDIGDDCVFTAYDLDGSLEINQIGKSSVVKVPKDLRFKAVNDGRKCELSVSEKLSPDSGCEDFIELNGMKSRLTIEPLE
;
A
#
# COMPACT_ATOMS: atom_id res chain seq x y z
N MET A 1 -11.67 -16.99 -16.91
CA MET A 1 -10.82 -17.08 -18.12
C MET A 1 -9.88 -15.90 -18.05
N LEU A 2 -8.70 -16.09 -17.43
CA LEU A 2 -7.66 -15.08 -17.38
C LEU A 2 -7.15 -14.86 -18.80
N SER A 3 -7.25 -13.64 -19.28
CA SER A 3 -6.73 -13.26 -20.59
C SER A 3 -5.20 -13.30 -20.54
N ASP A 4 -4.60 -14.24 -21.25
CA ASP A 4 -3.16 -14.32 -21.48
C ASP A 4 -2.66 -13.15 -22.34
N THR A 5 -2.74 -11.94 -21.84
CA THR A 5 -2.08 -10.83 -22.48
C THR A 5 -0.82 -10.48 -21.69
N ILE A 6 0.12 -11.42 -21.64
CA ILE A 6 1.50 -11.10 -21.38
C ILE A 6 2.07 -10.62 -22.71
N THR A 7 1.89 -9.34 -23.01
CA THR A 7 2.71 -8.69 -24.03
C THR A 7 4.15 -8.80 -23.56
N SER A 8 4.99 -9.42 -24.38
CA SER A 8 6.41 -9.67 -24.16
C SER A 8 7.08 -8.55 -23.36
N LEU A 9 7.27 -8.79 -22.07
CA LEU A 9 8.29 -8.10 -21.31
C LEU A 9 9.59 -8.58 -21.93
N ASP A 10 10.23 -7.71 -22.67
CA ASP A 10 11.49 -8.00 -23.32
C ASP A 10 12.46 -8.43 -22.21
N SER A 11 12.77 -9.69 -22.21
CA SER A 11 13.88 -10.43 -21.60
C SER A 11 14.31 -10.21 -20.14
N ASP A 12 13.96 -9.14 -19.46
CA ASP A 12 14.61 -8.73 -18.21
C ASP A 12 13.86 -9.08 -16.92
N LEU A 13 12.60 -9.46 -17.04
CA LEU A 13 11.76 -9.89 -15.93
C LEU A 13 11.14 -11.27 -16.23
N LYS A 14 11.15 -12.14 -15.22
CA LYS A 14 10.39 -13.40 -15.27
C LYS A 14 9.12 -13.21 -14.46
N VAL A 15 7.98 -13.45 -15.07
CA VAL A 15 6.68 -13.50 -14.39
C VAL A 15 6.34 -14.94 -14.12
N TYR A 16 6.08 -15.27 -12.87
CA TYR A 16 5.63 -16.59 -12.45
C TYR A 16 4.19 -16.44 -11.96
N ILE A 17 3.31 -17.26 -12.46
CA ILE A 17 1.93 -17.37 -11.97
C ILE A 17 1.84 -18.73 -11.28
N ASP A 18 1.57 -18.72 -9.99
CA ASP A 18 1.30 -19.92 -9.20
C ASP A 18 -0.20 -19.96 -8.90
N ASP A 19 -0.92 -20.86 -9.54
CA ASP A 19 -2.35 -21.07 -9.32
C ASP A 19 -2.53 -22.25 -8.37
N LYS A 20 -2.58 -21.98 -7.09
CA LYS A 20 -3.00 -22.92 -6.06
C LYS A 20 -4.50 -22.74 -5.83
N LYS A 21 -5.17 -23.83 -5.52
CA LYS A 21 -6.62 -24.04 -5.48
C LYS A 21 -7.48 -22.92 -4.85
N HIS A 22 -6.90 -21.98 -4.10
CA HIS A 22 -7.56 -20.84 -3.45
C HIS A 22 -6.70 -19.57 -3.42
N ASP A 23 -5.43 -19.67 -3.86
CA ASP A 23 -4.48 -18.57 -3.83
C ASP A 23 -3.86 -18.40 -5.21
N MET A 24 -3.84 -17.19 -5.73
CA MET A 24 -3.12 -16.86 -6.94
C MET A 24 -1.92 -16.00 -6.58
N GLY A 25 -0.71 -16.50 -6.87
CA GLY A 25 0.53 -15.78 -6.69
C GLY A 25 1.06 -15.26 -8.03
N ILE A 26 1.40 -13.98 -8.11
CA ILE A 26 2.15 -13.40 -9.22
C ILE A 26 3.49 -12.96 -8.67
N GLU A 27 4.57 -13.57 -9.14
CA GLU A 27 5.90 -13.22 -8.73
C GLU A 27 6.69 -12.68 -9.92
N MET A 28 7.31 -11.52 -9.73
CA MET A 28 8.23 -10.94 -10.69
C MET A 28 9.62 -10.93 -10.10
N ARG A 29 10.55 -11.58 -10.79
CA ARG A 29 11.95 -11.63 -10.37
C ARG A 29 12.83 -11.01 -11.42
N ARG A 30 13.76 -10.19 -10.98
CA ARG A 30 14.85 -9.70 -11.82
C ARG A 30 15.73 -10.88 -12.26
N ARG A 31 16.19 -10.86 -13.48
CA ARG A 31 17.22 -11.81 -13.93
C ARG A 31 18.50 -11.58 -13.13
N ASN A 32 19.14 -12.67 -12.71
CA ASN A 32 20.35 -12.64 -11.88
C ASN A 32 21.57 -12.08 -12.62
N ASP A 33 21.52 -11.97 -13.95
CA ASP A 33 22.58 -11.49 -14.82
C ASP A 33 22.51 -9.98 -15.13
N LEU A 34 21.49 -9.29 -14.63
CA LEU A 34 21.36 -7.85 -14.82
C LEU A 34 22.04 -7.06 -13.72
N THR A 35 22.80 -6.05 -14.12
CA THR A 35 23.39 -5.07 -13.21
C THR A 35 22.44 -3.90 -12.97
N ASP A 36 22.67 -3.11 -11.91
CA ASP A 36 21.84 -1.92 -11.60
C ASP A 36 21.91 -0.86 -12.70
N THR A 37 22.94 -0.91 -13.54
CA THR A 37 23.09 -0.01 -14.68
C THR A 37 22.23 -0.38 -15.89
N ASP A 38 21.77 -1.62 -15.98
CA ASP A 38 20.99 -2.12 -17.10
C ASP A 38 19.49 -1.80 -16.97
N CYS A 39 19.02 -1.47 -15.76
CA CYS A 39 17.62 -1.11 -15.47
C CYS A 39 17.45 0.42 -15.40
N ARG A 40 17.72 1.13 -16.49
CA ARG A 40 17.63 2.60 -16.55
C ARG A 40 16.25 3.13 -16.90
N ASN A 41 15.34 2.28 -17.33
CA ASN A 41 13.99 2.68 -17.72
C ASN A 41 13.03 2.48 -16.57
N ASP A 42 12.12 3.43 -16.38
CA ASP A 42 11.03 3.29 -15.43
C ASP A 42 10.16 2.10 -15.86
N LEU A 43 10.07 1.11 -15.00
CA LEU A 43 9.20 -0.04 -15.21
C LEU A 43 7.83 0.28 -14.63
N PHE A 44 6.81 0.21 -15.47
CA PHE A 44 5.42 0.30 -15.06
C PHE A 44 4.75 -1.07 -15.17
N ILE A 45 4.23 -1.55 -14.06
CA ILE A 45 3.52 -2.83 -13.98
C ILE A 45 2.07 -2.57 -13.61
N ARG A 46 1.15 -3.07 -14.41
CA ARG A 46 -0.27 -3.04 -14.11
C ARG A 46 -0.80 -4.44 -13.96
N ILE A 47 -1.34 -4.74 -12.78
CA ILE A 47 -2.03 -6.00 -12.49
C ILE A 47 -3.52 -5.67 -12.38
N MET A 48 -4.35 -6.35 -13.16
CA MET A 48 -5.80 -6.21 -13.12
C MET A 48 -6.39 -7.50 -12.57
N LEU A 49 -7.06 -7.41 -11.45
CA LEU A 49 -7.68 -8.54 -10.77
C LEU A 49 -9.21 -8.45 -10.84
N PRO A 50 -9.93 -9.57 -10.93
CA PRO A 50 -11.38 -9.56 -10.88
C PRO A 50 -11.87 -9.07 -9.50
N ARG A 51 -12.73 -8.05 -9.50
CA ARG A 51 -13.20 -7.39 -8.27
C ARG A 51 -13.91 -8.33 -7.30
N ASP A 52 -14.71 -9.25 -7.83
CA ASP A 52 -15.63 -10.09 -7.03
C ASP A 52 -15.00 -11.41 -6.53
N LEU A 53 -13.71 -11.64 -6.81
CA LEU A 53 -13.04 -12.91 -6.50
C LEU A 53 -11.92 -12.78 -5.46
N ILE A 54 -11.73 -11.59 -4.88
CA ILE A 54 -10.58 -11.29 -4.04
C ILE A 54 -11.05 -11.14 -2.60
N GLY A 55 -10.70 -12.12 -1.75
CA GLY A 55 -10.95 -12.06 -0.31
C GLY A 55 -9.89 -11.23 0.43
N GLY A 56 -8.64 -11.31 0.00
CA GLY A 56 -7.51 -10.55 0.54
C GLY A 56 -6.39 -10.39 -0.48
N ILE A 57 -5.53 -9.40 -0.27
CA ILE A 57 -4.36 -9.13 -1.11
C ILE A 57 -3.13 -9.04 -0.22
N GLU A 58 -2.14 -9.87 -0.48
CA GLU A 58 -0.80 -9.71 0.07
C GLU A 58 0.15 -9.28 -1.06
N LEU A 59 0.79 -8.12 -0.90
CA LEU A 59 1.73 -7.58 -1.86
C LEU A 59 3.10 -7.37 -1.21
N ARG A 60 4.15 -7.93 -1.81
CA ARG A 60 5.53 -7.64 -1.46
C ARG A 60 6.19 -6.88 -2.59
N THR A 61 6.70 -5.68 -2.33
CA THR A 61 7.23 -4.83 -3.39
C THR A 61 8.35 -3.92 -2.90
N GLU A 62 9.26 -3.58 -3.83
CA GLU A 62 10.17 -2.46 -3.71
C GLU A 62 9.96 -1.58 -4.94
N THR A 63 9.34 -0.42 -4.77
CA THR A 63 8.96 0.47 -5.86
C THR A 63 9.02 1.93 -5.43
N LYS A 64 9.07 2.87 -6.37
CA LYS A 64 8.91 4.29 -6.06
C LYS A 64 7.45 4.61 -5.78
N GLU A 65 6.55 4.12 -6.62
CA GLU A 65 5.12 4.41 -6.53
C GLU A 65 4.30 3.13 -6.59
N LEU A 66 3.31 3.02 -5.72
CA LEU A 66 2.32 1.96 -5.70
C LEU A 66 0.92 2.58 -5.76
N HIS A 67 0.09 2.09 -6.67
CA HIS A 67 -1.30 2.49 -6.78
C HIS A 67 -2.22 1.29 -6.59
N LEU A 68 -3.00 1.31 -5.53
CA LEU A 68 -4.05 0.34 -5.23
C LEU A 68 -5.41 0.99 -5.50
N ARG A 69 -6.20 0.40 -6.39
CA ARG A 69 -7.46 1.02 -6.84
C ARG A 69 -8.59 0.01 -6.94
N ASP A 70 -9.76 0.45 -6.49
CA ASP A 70 -11.04 -0.23 -6.67
C ASP A 70 -11.07 -1.65 -6.08
N PHE A 71 -10.48 -1.82 -4.90
CA PHE A 71 -10.52 -3.07 -4.15
C PHE A 71 -11.68 -3.07 -3.15
N MET A 72 -12.53 -4.09 -3.26
CA MET A 72 -13.51 -4.44 -2.24
C MET A 72 -13.05 -5.75 -1.59
N THR A 73 -12.17 -5.66 -0.63
CA THR A 73 -11.56 -6.81 0.02
C THR A 73 -11.57 -6.61 1.52
N GLU A 74 -11.62 -7.70 2.28
CA GLU A 74 -11.58 -7.63 3.73
C GLU A 74 -10.22 -7.15 4.23
N ASP A 75 -9.14 -7.45 3.47
CA ASP A 75 -7.79 -7.18 3.89
C ASP A 75 -6.85 -6.90 2.71
N VAL A 76 -6.03 -5.85 2.85
CA VAL A 76 -4.94 -5.51 1.91
C VAL A 76 -3.66 -5.36 2.71
N GLU A 77 -2.73 -6.25 2.53
CA GLU A 77 -1.43 -6.21 3.17
C GLU A 77 -0.33 -5.84 2.15
N VAL A 78 0.44 -4.79 2.46
CA VAL A 78 1.58 -4.36 1.64
C VAL A 78 2.85 -4.38 2.48
N ARG A 79 3.84 -5.14 2.04
CA ARG A 79 5.15 -5.21 2.69
C ARG A 79 6.27 -4.80 1.73
N GLY A 80 7.24 -4.04 2.22
CA GLY A 80 8.45 -3.72 1.46
C GLY A 80 8.88 -2.26 1.54
N LYS A 81 9.12 -1.64 0.38
CA LYS A 81 9.57 -0.25 0.28
C LYS A 81 8.81 0.49 -0.81
N ALA A 82 8.40 1.71 -0.49
CA ALA A 82 7.79 2.62 -1.45
C ALA A 82 8.00 4.07 -0.99
N ASP A 83 8.24 4.97 -1.94
CA ASP A 83 8.29 6.41 -1.67
C ASP A 83 6.87 7.00 -1.58
N ALA A 84 5.93 6.47 -2.38
CA ALA A 84 4.54 6.89 -2.38
C ALA A 84 3.57 5.72 -2.60
N ILE A 85 2.48 5.70 -1.83
CA ILE A 85 1.39 4.73 -1.96
C ILE A 85 0.07 5.49 -2.09
N THR A 86 -0.67 5.20 -3.16
CA THR A 86 -2.01 5.75 -3.37
C THR A 86 -3.05 4.66 -3.16
N LEU A 87 -4.01 4.94 -2.27
CA LEU A 87 -5.19 4.13 -1.99
C LEU A 87 -6.41 4.87 -2.55
N LYS A 88 -7.14 4.25 -3.47
CA LYS A 88 -8.35 4.83 -4.05
C LYS A 88 -9.43 3.79 -4.21
N GLY A 89 -10.59 4.00 -3.55
CA GLY A 89 -11.66 3.02 -3.56
C GLY A 89 -11.23 1.70 -2.92
N VAL A 90 -10.50 1.78 -1.80
CA VAL A 90 -10.09 0.62 -1.00
C VAL A 90 -11.05 0.52 0.18
N HIS A 91 -11.74 -0.61 0.25
CA HIS A 91 -12.70 -0.93 1.31
C HIS A 91 -12.13 -2.05 2.17
N GLY A 92 -12.26 -1.93 3.49
CA GLY A 92 -11.73 -2.88 4.46
C GLY A 92 -10.44 -2.42 5.13
N GLN A 93 -9.69 -3.34 5.70
CA GLN A 93 -8.46 -3.02 6.41
C GLN A 93 -7.27 -2.99 5.45
N ALA A 94 -6.44 -1.95 5.53
CA ALA A 94 -5.18 -1.84 4.81
C ALA A 94 -4.02 -1.80 5.80
N GLU A 95 -3.14 -2.81 5.76
CA GLU A 95 -1.92 -2.90 6.56
C GLU A 95 -0.70 -2.61 5.70
N MET A 96 0.12 -1.64 6.13
CA MET A 96 1.30 -1.14 5.41
C MET A 96 2.56 -1.33 6.23
N ASP A 97 3.32 -2.38 5.95
CA ASP A 97 4.63 -2.65 6.54
C ASP A 97 5.74 -2.11 5.61
N ILE A 98 6.01 -0.80 5.73
CA ILE A 98 6.86 -0.07 4.79
C ILE A 98 8.18 0.33 5.45
N GLY A 99 9.27 -0.16 4.88
CA GLY A 99 10.63 0.00 5.40
C GLY A 99 11.29 1.37 5.12
N ASP A 100 10.62 2.29 4.42
CA ASP A 100 11.12 3.62 4.08
C ASP A 100 10.17 4.73 4.53
N ASP A 101 10.64 5.99 4.48
CA ASP A 101 9.76 7.14 4.61
C ASP A 101 8.79 7.15 3.41
N CYS A 102 7.49 7.28 3.67
CA CYS A 102 6.48 7.10 2.64
C CYS A 102 5.39 8.17 2.71
N VAL A 103 4.89 8.58 1.54
CA VAL A 103 3.70 9.41 1.43
C VAL A 103 2.51 8.54 1.04
N PHE A 104 1.58 8.34 1.95
CA PHE A 104 0.32 7.66 1.70
C PHE A 104 -0.73 8.67 1.30
N THR A 105 -1.47 8.40 0.22
CA THR A 105 -2.57 9.26 -0.23
C THR A 105 -3.83 8.41 -0.34
N ALA A 106 -4.80 8.62 0.55
CA ALA A 106 -6.04 7.89 0.58
C ALA A 106 -7.19 8.79 0.07
N TYR A 107 -7.70 8.53 -1.14
CA TYR A 107 -8.76 9.34 -1.76
C TYR A 107 -10.17 8.88 -1.38
N ASP A 108 -10.37 7.60 -1.22
CA ASP A 108 -11.68 6.98 -0.99
C ASP A 108 -11.41 5.70 -0.20
N LEU A 109 -11.14 5.90 1.08
CA LEU A 109 -10.88 4.85 2.05
C LEU A 109 -12.17 4.64 2.85
N ASP A 110 -12.71 3.44 2.78
CA ASP A 110 -13.84 2.98 3.58
C ASP A 110 -13.36 1.80 4.42
N GLY A 111 -12.78 2.13 5.57
CA GLY A 111 -12.12 1.18 6.46
C GLY A 111 -10.88 1.75 7.13
N SER A 112 -10.06 0.90 7.67
CA SER A 112 -8.92 1.26 8.51
C SER A 112 -7.58 1.19 7.78
N LEU A 113 -6.63 2.05 8.17
CA LEU A 113 -5.26 2.07 7.67
C LEU A 113 -4.28 1.92 8.84
N GLU A 114 -3.57 0.80 8.86
CA GLU A 114 -2.51 0.53 9.81
C GLU A 114 -1.14 0.71 9.13
N ILE A 115 -0.25 1.48 9.77
CA ILE A 115 1.10 1.76 9.26
C ILE A 115 2.12 1.25 10.25
N ASN A 116 2.83 0.20 9.84
CA ASN A 116 3.88 -0.47 10.61
C ASN A 116 5.25 0.02 10.15
N GLN A 117 5.98 0.74 11.02
CA GLN A 117 7.28 1.31 10.66
C GLN A 117 8.28 1.30 11.81
N ILE A 118 9.57 1.25 11.48
CA ILE A 118 10.66 1.33 12.44
C ILE A 118 11.64 2.44 12.04
N GLY A 119 11.69 3.51 12.87
CA GLY A 119 12.63 4.63 12.70
C GLY A 119 12.38 5.48 11.46
N LYS A 120 11.14 5.51 10.96
CA LYS A 120 10.75 6.21 9.74
C LYS A 120 9.79 7.36 10.01
N SER A 121 9.73 8.27 9.04
CA SER A 121 8.80 9.41 9.07
C SER A 121 7.93 9.39 7.82
N SER A 122 6.63 9.27 8.01
CA SER A 122 5.67 9.18 6.91
C SER A 122 4.56 10.21 7.04
N VAL A 123 3.88 10.44 5.92
CA VAL A 123 2.74 11.34 5.83
C VAL A 123 1.55 10.59 5.26
N VAL A 124 0.38 10.74 5.87
CA VAL A 124 -0.91 10.27 5.34
C VAL A 124 -1.73 11.46 4.92
N LYS A 125 -2.12 11.51 3.66
CA LYS A 125 -3.01 12.54 3.11
C LYS A 125 -4.40 11.97 2.90
N VAL A 126 -5.40 12.61 3.49
CA VAL A 126 -6.80 12.15 3.47
C VAL A 126 -7.77 13.28 3.09
N PRO A 127 -8.98 12.96 2.57
CA PRO A 127 -10.03 13.95 2.41
C PRO A 127 -10.37 14.64 3.73
N LYS A 128 -10.73 15.92 3.66
CA LYS A 128 -11.05 16.72 4.87
C LYS A 128 -12.27 16.22 5.63
N ASP A 129 -13.17 15.55 4.95
CA ASP A 129 -14.43 14.99 5.46
C ASP A 129 -14.33 13.52 5.83
N LEU A 130 -13.15 12.91 5.67
CA LEU A 130 -12.93 11.53 6.12
C LEU A 130 -13.12 11.44 7.63
N ARG A 131 -13.96 10.51 8.05
CA ARG A 131 -14.15 10.17 9.46
C ARG A 131 -13.19 9.05 9.84
N PHE A 132 -12.38 9.27 10.84
CA PHE A 132 -11.44 8.29 11.33
C PHE A 132 -11.05 8.57 12.78
N LYS A 133 -10.61 7.54 13.47
CA LYS A 133 -9.93 7.65 14.76
C LYS A 133 -8.42 7.64 14.53
N ALA A 134 -7.69 8.56 15.13
CA ALA A 134 -6.23 8.54 15.09
C ALA A 134 -5.68 7.73 16.27
N VAL A 135 -4.88 6.71 15.99
CA VAL A 135 -4.36 5.76 16.99
C VAL A 135 -2.84 5.72 16.93
N ASN A 136 -2.18 5.82 18.09
CA ASN A 136 -0.74 5.63 18.22
C ASN A 136 -0.48 4.49 19.20
N ASP A 137 -0.25 3.30 18.66
CA ASP A 137 0.08 2.09 19.44
C ASP A 137 1.57 1.75 19.37
N GLY A 138 2.34 2.56 18.68
CA GLY A 138 3.76 2.37 18.49
C GLY A 138 4.61 2.76 19.72
N ARG A 139 5.69 2.03 19.93
CA ARG A 139 6.64 2.30 21.02
C ARG A 139 7.57 3.47 20.69
N LYS A 140 7.48 4.59 21.45
CA LYS A 140 8.24 5.83 21.22
C LYS A 140 7.96 6.44 19.83
N CYS A 141 6.74 6.26 19.35
CA CYS A 141 6.27 6.85 18.12
C CYS A 141 5.59 8.21 18.38
N GLU A 142 5.60 9.05 17.36
CA GLU A 142 4.92 10.36 17.35
C GLU A 142 3.86 10.37 16.27
N LEU A 143 2.60 10.60 16.66
CA LEU A 143 1.48 10.80 15.73
C LEU A 143 1.00 12.23 15.84
N SER A 144 0.93 12.92 14.72
CA SER A 144 0.38 14.28 14.62
C SER A 144 -0.72 14.35 13.59
N VAL A 145 -1.79 15.08 13.90
CA VAL A 145 -2.91 15.31 13.00
C VAL A 145 -3.02 16.80 12.75
N SER A 146 -3.16 17.20 11.49
CA SER A 146 -3.35 18.59 11.09
C SER A 146 -4.61 19.19 11.75
N GLU A 147 -4.53 20.42 12.22
CA GLU A 147 -5.68 21.17 12.77
C GLU A 147 -6.85 21.34 11.78
N LYS A 148 -6.61 21.11 10.50
CA LYS A 148 -7.63 21.17 9.44
C LYS A 148 -8.46 19.88 9.33
N LEU A 149 -8.13 18.85 10.09
CA LEU A 149 -8.84 17.58 10.19
C LEU A 149 -9.49 17.46 11.56
N SER A 150 -10.55 16.68 11.65
CA SER A 150 -11.29 16.46 12.90
C SER A 150 -11.45 14.96 13.16
N PRO A 151 -10.43 14.30 13.73
CA PRO A 151 -10.54 12.90 14.11
C PRO A 151 -11.69 12.69 15.09
N ASP A 152 -12.39 11.56 14.93
CA ASP A 152 -13.53 11.17 15.76
C ASP A 152 -13.15 9.91 16.57
N SER A 153 -13.01 10.07 17.88
CA SER A 153 -12.65 8.95 18.76
C SER A 153 -13.71 7.86 18.85
N GLY A 154 -14.94 8.14 18.40
CA GLY A 154 -16.04 7.19 18.33
C GLY A 154 -16.16 6.49 16.98
N CYS A 155 -15.31 6.81 16.01
CA CYS A 155 -15.29 6.14 14.72
C CYS A 155 -14.75 4.70 14.87
N GLU A 156 -15.34 3.76 14.15
CA GLU A 156 -14.84 2.37 14.08
C GLU A 156 -13.58 2.30 13.22
N ASP A 157 -13.54 3.04 12.13
CA ASP A 157 -12.38 3.14 11.25
C ASP A 157 -11.27 3.97 11.86
N PHE A 158 -10.04 3.57 11.64
CA PHE A 158 -8.89 4.23 12.22
C PHE A 158 -7.73 4.40 11.24
N ILE A 159 -6.89 5.39 11.55
CA ILE A 159 -5.54 5.50 11.00
C ILE A 159 -4.58 5.32 12.16
N GLU A 160 -3.80 4.25 12.11
CA GLU A 160 -2.94 3.82 13.18
C GLU A 160 -1.46 3.87 12.80
N LEU A 161 -0.64 4.40 13.71
CA LEU A 161 0.80 4.22 13.66
C LEU A 161 1.20 3.17 14.66
N ASN A 162 1.79 2.10 14.15
CA ASN A 162 2.38 1.01 14.92
C ASN A 162 3.90 0.93 14.71
N GLY A 163 4.60 0.13 15.51
CA GLY A 163 6.04 -0.07 15.37
C GLY A 163 6.89 0.64 16.40
N MET A 164 8.04 1.22 16.01
CA MET A 164 8.99 1.76 16.98
C MET A 164 9.77 2.97 16.46
N LYS A 165 9.83 4.05 17.28
CA LYS A 165 10.62 5.27 17.02
C LYS A 165 10.28 5.94 15.69
N SER A 166 9.05 5.81 15.23
CA SER A 166 8.55 6.35 13.96
C SER A 166 7.69 7.58 14.18
N ARG A 167 7.51 8.34 13.11
CA ARG A 167 6.68 9.53 13.11
C ARG A 167 5.66 9.44 11.97
N LEU A 168 4.40 9.74 12.26
CA LEU A 168 3.34 9.84 11.28
C LEU A 168 2.65 11.20 11.38
N THR A 169 2.50 11.86 10.25
CA THR A 169 1.71 13.09 10.16
C THR A 169 0.48 12.83 9.29
N ILE A 170 -0.72 13.15 9.77
CA ILE A 170 -1.96 13.05 9.00
C ILE A 170 -2.36 14.45 8.55
N GLU A 171 -2.47 14.64 7.24
CA GLU A 171 -2.74 15.92 6.59
C GLU A 171 -3.96 15.84 5.67
N PRO A 172 -4.66 16.97 5.43
CA PRO A 172 -5.71 17.00 4.42
C PRO A 172 -5.12 16.93 3.00
N LEU A 173 -5.86 16.31 2.09
CA LEU A 173 -5.65 16.46 0.66
C LEU A 173 -5.88 17.94 0.28
N GLU A 174 -5.00 18.47 -0.56
CA GLU A 174 -5.12 19.84 -1.11
C GLU A 174 -6.16 19.92 -2.23
#